data_abb2f4204f03a4c4c8049c2f29513090
#
_entry.id   abb2f4204f03a4c4c8049c2f29513090
#
_cell.length_a   1.000
_cell.length_b   1.000
_cell.length_c   1.000
_cell.angle_alpha   90.00
_cell.angle_beta   90.00
_cell.angle_gamma   90.00
#
_symmetry.space_group_name_H-M   'P 1'
#
loop_
_entity.id
_entity.type
_entity.pdbx_description
1 polymer ?
#
loop_
_entity_poly.entity_id
_entity_poly.type
_entity_poly.pdbx_seq_one_letter_code
_entity_poly.pdbx_strand_id
1 'polypeptide(L)'
;MVDQWIFKIVLSPLAALYGLGVTIRNGFYKAGLLRGVSFSIPVISIGNLSVGGTGKTPHTEYLIRLLHEYLKIGILSRGYRRETTGYREVSTSNNASQVGDEPLQFKRKFPEVQVAVAESRSLAIPQLIRSYPDIQLILLDDGFQHREVQPGLNILLTEYNRLYMNDWLLPVGRLREWRSGAKRADIIIVTKCPADLSKEEMTRLESEVAPEDHQQVFFSRYVYGNPYKMYQGSERIQLSDKLDVLLVASIAGTEYLMEYVESKSGSVRLLEYNDHHPFSNFDIGGIERYFRQMPESESSIILTTEKDAMRLDNHRELLLKLNMPIYILPVAVRFIGDEPAYFDTVIKDWLLNFKQ
;
A
#
# COMPACT_ATOMS: atom_id res chain seq x y z
N MET A 1 3.62 -20.35 22.80
CA MET A 1 4.82 -19.54 23.08
C MET A 1 6.14 -20.30 22.83
N VAL A 2 6.30 -21.56 23.28
CA VAL A 2 7.52 -22.35 23.07
C VAL A 2 7.81 -22.59 21.59
N ASP A 3 6.81 -22.89 20.77
CA ASP A 3 6.99 -23.18 19.34
C ASP A 3 7.51 -21.99 18.53
N GLN A 4 7.13 -20.76 18.88
CA GLN A 4 7.60 -19.57 18.19
C GLN A 4 9.10 -19.28 18.45
N TRP A 5 9.61 -19.61 19.62
CA TRP A 5 11.03 -19.44 19.96
C TRP A 5 11.90 -20.48 19.24
N ILE A 6 11.46 -21.73 19.20
CA ILE A 6 12.16 -22.81 18.48
C ILE A 6 12.25 -22.44 16.99
N PHE A 7 11.14 -21.98 16.39
CA PHE A 7 11.11 -21.55 15.00
C PHE A 7 12.11 -20.42 14.72
N LYS A 8 12.18 -19.40 15.61
CA LYS A 8 13.13 -18.31 15.50
C LYS A 8 14.59 -18.79 15.58
N ILE A 9 14.90 -19.71 16.49
CA ILE A 9 16.26 -20.26 16.63
C ILE A 9 16.63 -21.05 15.37
N VAL A 10 15.76 -21.90 14.87
CA VAL A 10 16.02 -22.73 13.68
C VAL A 10 16.23 -21.87 12.42
N LEU A 11 15.49 -20.78 12.28
CA LEU A 11 15.59 -19.88 11.12
C LEU A 11 16.68 -18.80 11.26
N SER A 12 17.26 -18.62 12.45
CA SER A 12 18.26 -17.55 12.69
C SER A 12 19.50 -17.64 11.80
N PRO A 13 20.06 -18.84 11.45
CA PRO A 13 21.17 -18.91 10.52
C PRO A 13 20.81 -18.39 9.11
N LEU A 14 19.59 -18.68 8.64
CA LEU A 14 19.10 -18.17 7.35
C LEU A 14 18.91 -16.66 7.37
N ALA A 15 18.38 -16.11 8.47
CA ALA A 15 18.27 -14.67 8.66
C ALA A 15 19.63 -13.98 8.72
N ALA A 16 20.64 -14.62 9.32
CA ALA A 16 22.00 -14.11 9.33
C ALA A 16 22.61 -14.06 7.92
N LEU A 17 22.45 -15.12 7.13
CA LEU A 17 22.90 -15.16 5.73
C LEU A 17 22.18 -14.11 4.88
N TYR A 18 20.85 -13.96 5.03
CA TYR A 18 20.08 -12.92 4.37
C TYR A 18 20.58 -11.52 4.77
N GLY A 19 20.79 -11.30 6.07
CA GLY A 19 21.30 -10.05 6.61
C GLY A 19 22.71 -9.72 6.11
N LEU A 20 23.58 -10.73 5.95
CA LEU A 20 24.90 -10.55 5.34
C LEU A 20 24.78 -10.07 3.90
N GLY A 21 23.92 -10.69 3.09
CA GLY A 21 23.67 -10.26 1.71
C GLY A 21 23.18 -8.81 1.63
N VAL A 22 22.23 -8.43 2.49
CA VAL A 22 21.74 -7.05 2.61
C VAL A 22 22.87 -6.10 3.02
N THR A 23 23.72 -6.50 3.97
CA THR A 23 24.86 -5.70 4.45
C THR A 23 25.88 -5.46 3.34
N ILE A 24 26.24 -6.49 2.58
CA ILE A 24 27.18 -6.39 1.44
C ILE A 24 26.61 -5.45 0.39
N ARG A 25 25.36 -5.65 -0.02
CA ARG A 25 24.68 -4.76 -0.98
C ARG A 25 24.69 -3.31 -0.51
N ASN A 26 24.33 -3.07 0.75
CA ASN A 26 24.32 -1.72 1.33
C ASN A 26 25.73 -1.14 1.44
N GLY A 27 26.74 -1.97 1.70
CA GLY A 27 28.14 -1.59 1.68
C GLY A 27 28.61 -1.11 0.31
N PHE A 28 28.20 -1.78 -0.78
CA PHE A 28 28.50 -1.34 -2.16
C PHE A 28 27.92 0.03 -2.50
N TYR A 29 26.69 0.34 -2.03
CA TYR A 29 26.13 1.69 -2.16
C TYR A 29 26.91 2.73 -1.34
N LYS A 30 27.33 2.40 -0.10
CA LYS A 30 28.14 3.32 0.72
C LYS A 30 29.54 3.54 0.13
N ALA A 31 30.16 2.53 -0.44
CA ALA A 31 31.46 2.60 -1.09
C ALA A 31 31.44 3.26 -2.49
N GLY A 32 30.24 3.63 -3.00
CA GLY A 32 30.08 4.22 -4.33
C GLY A 32 30.27 3.22 -5.50
N LEU A 33 30.41 1.91 -5.20
CA LEU A 33 30.50 0.85 -6.21
C LEU A 33 29.16 0.66 -6.93
N LEU A 34 28.06 0.75 -6.19
CA LEU A 34 26.71 0.90 -6.73
C LEU A 34 26.29 2.36 -6.52
N ARG A 35 25.81 2.98 -7.56
CA ARG A 35 25.38 4.39 -7.51
C ARG A 35 23.89 4.50 -7.71
N GLY A 36 23.25 5.34 -6.90
CA GLY A 36 21.88 5.81 -7.18
C GLY A 36 21.92 7.01 -8.12
N VAL A 37 20.89 7.13 -8.94
CA VAL A 37 20.70 8.25 -9.88
C VAL A 37 19.72 9.23 -9.27
N SER A 38 20.08 10.50 -9.22
CA SER A 38 19.19 11.63 -8.91
C SER A 38 18.64 12.22 -10.20
N PHE A 39 17.47 12.80 -10.14
CA PHE A 39 16.80 13.41 -11.28
C PHE A 39 16.56 14.91 -11.01
N SER A 40 16.53 15.71 -12.08
CA SER A 40 16.23 17.15 -11.99
C SER A 40 14.74 17.44 -11.71
N ILE A 41 13.90 16.43 -11.74
CA ILE A 41 12.49 16.47 -11.33
C ILE A 41 12.35 15.99 -9.89
N PRO A 42 11.45 16.54 -9.08
CA PRO A 42 11.14 16.03 -7.74
C PRO A 42 10.73 14.57 -7.79
N VAL A 43 11.33 13.74 -6.93
CA VAL A 43 10.99 12.33 -6.75
C VAL A 43 10.68 12.09 -5.28
N ILE A 44 9.47 11.66 -4.97
CA ILE A 44 9.05 11.22 -3.63
C ILE A 44 8.95 9.69 -3.64
N SER A 45 9.64 9.05 -2.71
CA SER A 45 9.56 7.61 -2.51
C SER A 45 8.72 7.28 -1.29
N ILE A 46 7.74 6.40 -1.45
CA ILE A 46 6.92 5.85 -0.37
C ILE A 46 7.25 4.36 -0.27
N GLY A 47 7.57 3.91 0.94
CA GLY A 47 7.89 2.51 1.15
C GLY A 47 7.93 2.10 2.61
N ASN A 48 8.40 0.90 2.87
CA ASN A 48 8.51 0.34 4.21
C ASN A 48 9.73 -0.58 4.32
N LEU A 49 10.13 -0.93 5.54
CA LEU A 49 11.21 -1.90 5.79
C LEU A 49 10.71 -3.34 5.86
N SER A 50 9.44 -3.56 6.18
CA SER A 50 8.87 -4.88 6.41
C SER A 50 8.08 -5.38 5.20
N VAL A 51 7.96 -6.68 5.02
CA VAL A 51 6.94 -7.26 4.14
C VAL A 51 5.57 -7.11 4.78
N GLY A 52 4.53 -6.95 3.96
CA GLY A 52 3.13 -6.85 4.40
C GLY A 52 2.49 -5.48 4.17
N GLY A 53 1.27 -5.34 4.64
CA GLY A 53 0.38 -4.24 4.33
C GLY A 53 0.54 -3.01 5.22
N THR A 54 1.66 -2.32 5.19
CA THR A 54 1.90 -1.09 5.98
C THR A 54 1.11 0.14 5.50
N GLY A 55 0.30 0.01 4.45
CA GLY A 55 -0.52 1.12 3.96
C GLY A 55 0.11 1.96 2.84
N LYS A 56 1.08 1.44 2.09
CA LYS A 56 1.72 2.17 0.98
C LYS A 56 0.70 2.75 -0.01
N THR A 57 -0.17 1.91 -0.55
CA THR A 57 -1.18 2.33 -1.55
C THR A 57 -2.08 3.46 -1.05
N PRO A 58 -2.71 3.40 0.14
CA PRO A 58 -3.51 4.51 0.65
C PRO A 58 -2.72 5.80 0.89
N HIS A 59 -1.43 5.73 1.29
CA HIS A 59 -0.59 6.92 1.46
C HIS A 59 -0.13 7.50 0.12
N THR A 60 0.18 6.66 -0.87
CA THR A 60 0.42 7.11 -2.25
C THR A 60 -0.81 7.82 -2.80
N GLU A 61 -2.02 7.27 -2.62
CA GLU A 61 -3.27 7.92 -3.01
C GLU A 61 -3.52 9.24 -2.28
N TYR A 62 -3.12 9.34 -1.00
CA TYR A 62 -3.20 10.59 -0.25
C TYR A 62 -2.36 11.69 -0.93
N LEU A 63 -1.10 11.38 -1.27
CA LEU A 63 -0.22 12.31 -1.97
C LEU A 63 -0.74 12.69 -3.36
N ILE A 64 -1.32 11.72 -4.09
CA ILE A 64 -1.96 12.00 -5.37
C ILE A 64 -3.08 13.03 -5.16
N ARG A 65 -4.03 12.78 -4.23
CA ARG A 65 -5.14 13.72 -3.96
C ARG A 65 -4.67 15.10 -3.52
N LEU A 66 -3.58 15.16 -2.75
CA LEU A 66 -3.01 16.42 -2.30
C LEU A 66 -2.45 17.28 -3.44
N LEU A 67 -1.92 16.62 -4.50
CA LEU A 67 -1.03 17.30 -5.45
C LEU A 67 -1.52 17.29 -6.91
N HIS A 68 -2.42 16.37 -7.33
CA HIS A 68 -2.76 16.19 -8.74
C HIS A 68 -3.50 17.37 -9.38
N GLU A 69 -4.15 18.21 -8.59
CA GLU A 69 -4.79 19.45 -9.09
C GLU A 69 -3.77 20.53 -9.43
N TYR A 70 -2.58 20.47 -8.85
CA TYR A 70 -1.52 21.49 -8.97
C TYR A 70 -0.37 21.04 -9.86
N LEU A 71 -0.07 19.74 -9.88
CA LEU A 71 1.10 19.16 -10.56
C LEU A 71 0.71 17.98 -11.45
N LYS A 72 1.40 17.86 -12.58
CA LYS A 72 1.37 16.65 -13.42
C LYS A 72 2.21 15.56 -12.77
N ILE A 73 1.56 14.50 -12.30
CA ILE A 73 2.17 13.43 -11.52
C ILE A 73 2.41 12.21 -12.40
N GLY A 74 3.63 11.67 -12.31
CA GLY A 74 3.97 10.33 -12.76
C GLY A 74 4.10 9.37 -11.57
N ILE A 75 3.50 8.19 -11.64
CA ILE A 75 3.65 7.13 -10.63
C ILE A 75 4.43 5.99 -11.24
N LEU A 76 5.42 5.50 -10.51
CA LEU A 76 6.21 4.36 -10.92
C LEU A 76 6.20 3.29 -9.84
N SER A 77 5.63 2.12 -10.17
CA SER A 77 5.55 0.95 -9.30
C SER A 77 6.29 -0.24 -9.93
N ARG A 78 6.48 -1.31 -9.19
CA ARG A 78 7.06 -2.56 -9.72
C ARG A 78 6.06 -3.35 -10.55
N GLY A 79 4.78 -3.22 -10.24
CA GLY A 79 3.77 -4.14 -10.74
C GLY A 79 3.95 -5.52 -10.14
N TYR A 80 3.87 -5.62 -8.81
CA TYR A 80 4.06 -6.89 -8.10
C TYR A 80 3.10 -7.96 -8.61
N ARG A 81 3.61 -9.17 -8.83
CA ARG A 81 2.89 -10.34 -9.40
C ARG A 81 2.29 -10.13 -10.80
N ARG A 82 2.70 -9.12 -11.55
CA ARG A 82 2.34 -9.05 -12.97
C ARG A 82 3.04 -10.15 -13.77
N GLU A 83 2.42 -10.60 -14.82
CA GLU A 83 2.96 -11.60 -15.77
C GLU A 83 3.88 -10.99 -16.81
N THR A 84 3.75 -9.68 -17.05
CA THR A 84 4.56 -8.95 -18.03
C THR A 84 5.89 -8.50 -17.41
N THR A 85 6.88 -8.21 -18.25
CA THR A 85 8.21 -7.72 -17.88
C THR A 85 8.55 -6.40 -18.57
N GLY A 86 9.56 -5.70 -18.04
CA GLY A 86 10.06 -4.45 -18.60
C GLY A 86 9.18 -3.24 -18.28
N TYR A 87 9.46 -2.11 -18.94
CA TYR A 87 8.66 -0.89 -18.79
C TYR A 87 7.31 -1.04 -19.48
N ARG A 88 6.25 -0.64 -18.79
CA ARG A 88 4.90 -0.62 -19.34
C ARG A 88 4.08 0.52 -18.75
N GLU A 89 3.45 1.30 -19.61
CA GLU A 89 2.45 2.29 -19.21
C GLU A 89 1.13 1.59 -18.84
N VAL A 90 0.46 2.11 -17.81
CA VAL A 90 -0.78 1.54 -17.27
C VAL A 90 -1.97 2.29 -17.85
N SER A 91 -2.87 1.55 -18.49
CA SER A 91 -4.17 2.04 -18.96
C SER A 91 -5.30 1.56 -18.06
N THR A 92 -6.43 2.28 -18.03
CA THR A 92 -7.66 1.86 -17.34
C THR A 92 -8.24 0.56 -17.90
N SER A 93 -7.91 0.22 -19.16
CA SER A 93 -8.31 -1.02 -19.83
C SER A 93 -7.42 -2.23 -19.50
N ASN A 94 -6.28 -2.03 -18.84
CA ASN A 94 -5.46 -3.15 -18.40
C ASN A 94 -6.18 -3.96 -17.31
N ASN A 95 -5.70 -5.19 -17.11
CA ASN A 95 -6.06 -6.03 -15.98
C ASN A 95 -4.90 -6.20 -15.00
N ALA A 96 -5.18 -6.74 -13.81
CA ALA A 96 -4.19 -6.86 -12.74
C ALA A 96 -3.04 -7.80 -13.11
N SER A 97 -3.25 -8.85 -13.93
CA SER A 97 -2.19 -9.76 -14.36
C SER A 97 -1.18 -9.07 -15.32
N GLN A 98 -1.60 -8.03 -16.04
CA GLN A 98 -0.74 -7.29 -16.97
C GLN A 98 0.15 -6.25 -16.28
N VAL A 99 -0.35 -5.59 -15.25
CA VAL A 99 0.32 -4.40 -14.66
C VAL A 99 0.45 -4.45 -13.14
N GLY A 100 -0.20 -5.40 -12.48
CA GLY A 100 -0.32 -5.46 -11.02
C GLY A 100 -1.58 -4.75 -10.53
N ASP A 101 -2.07 -5.16 -9.36
CA ASP A 101 -3.29 -4.65 -8.75
C ASP A 101 -3.16 -3.18 -8.28
N GLU A 102 -2.07 -2.84 -7.60
CA GLU A 102 -1.85 -1.47 -7.07
C GLU A 102 -1.71 -0.41 -8.19
N PRO A 103 -0.86 -0.60 -9.23
CA PRO A 103 -0.78 0.36 -10.32
C PRO A 103 -2.09 0.51 -11.10
N LEU A 104 -2.84 -0.59 -11.27
CA LEU A 104 -4.16 -0.55 -11.91
C LEU A 104 -5.16 0.24 -11.06
N GLN A 105 -5.14 0.07 -9.74
CA GLN A 105 -5.97 0.83 -8.80
C GLN A 105 -5.68 2.33 -8.91
N PHE A 106 -4.40 2.75 -8.91
CA PHE A 106 -4.04 4.15 -9.09
C PHE A 106 -4.60 4.70 -10.40
N LYS A 107 -4.39 3.99 -11.51
CA LYS A 107 -4.84 4.46 -12.84
C LYS A 107 -6.35 4.55 -12.96
N ARG A 108 -7.09 3.63 -12.36
CA ARG A 108 -8.57 3.65 -12.38
C ARG A 108 -9.16 4.72 -11.48
N LYS A 109 -8.53 5.00 -10.31
CA LYS A 109 -8.97 6.04 -9.37
C LYS A 109 -8.59 7.46 -9.81
N PHE A 110 -7.45 7.59 -10.49
CA PHE A 110 -6.88 8.86 -10.95
C PHE A 110 -6.52 8.76 -12.43
N PRO A 111 -7.50 8.80 -13.33
CA PRO A 111 -7.27 8.59 -14.77
C PRO A 111 -6.31 9.62 -15.39
N GLU A 112 -6.25 10.83 -14.82
CA GLU A 112 -5.38 11.94 -15.24
C GLU A 112 -3.90 11.73 -14.90
N VAL A 113 -3.59 10.89 -13.90
CA VAL A 113 -2.22 10.63 -13.47
C VAL A 113 -1.55 9.60 -14.39
N GLN A 114 -0.29 9.83 -14.71
CA GLN A 114 0.47 8.88 -15.52
C GLN A 114 1.06 7.78 -14.65
N VAL A 115 0.71 6.54 -14.93
CA VAL A 115 1.16 5.38 -14.15
C VAL A 115 1.94 4.45 -15.07
N ALA A 116 3.12 4.03 -14.59
CA ALA A 116 3.92 3.03 -15.28
C ALA A 116 4.47 1.98 -14.30
N VAL A 117 4.83 0.83 -14.82
CA VAL A 117 5.45 -0.27 -14.09
C VAL A 117 6.75 -0.68 -14.72
N ALA A 118 7.75 -0.99 -13.91
CA ALA A 118 9.05 -1.48 -14.36
C ALA A 118 9.82 -2.15 -13.20
N GLU A 119 10.74 -3.05 -13.48
CA GLU A 119 11.65 -3.63 -12.49
C GLU A 119 12.74 -2.62 -12.09
N SER A 120 13.35 -1.92 -13.08
CA SER A 120 14.34 -0.86 -12.83
C SER A 120 13.68 0.52 -12.91
N ARG A 121 13.65 1.21 -11.76
CA ARG A 121 13.08 2.58 -11.67
C ARG A 121 13.99 3.62 -12.31
N SER A 122 15.30 3.42 -12.20
CA SER A 122 16.29 4.34 -12.78
C SER A 122 16.21 4.41 -14.29
N LEU A 123 15.87 3.30 -14.96
CA LEU A 123 15.67 3.25 -16.40
C LEU A 123 14.26 3.67 -16.81
N ALA A 124 13.27 3.49 -15.93
CA ALA A 124 11.88 3.78 -16.25
C ALA A 124 11.52 5.27 -16.12
N ILE A 125 12.13 6.00 -15.16
CA ILE A 125 11.88 7.45 -15.01
C ILE A 125 12.16 8.23 -16.30
N PRO A 126 13.32 8.08 -16.98
CA PRO A 126 13.56 8.75 -18.25
C PRO A 126 12.57 8.37 -19.35
N GLN A 127 12.12 7.11 -19.38
CA GLN A 127 11.12 6.66 -20.37
C GLN A 127 9.77 7.34 -20.11
N LEU A 128 9.34 7.38 -18.86
CA LEU A 128 8.08 8.03 -18.45
C LEU A 128 8.10 9.53 -18.79
N ILE A 129 9.21 10.24 -18.46
CA ILE A 129 9.36 11.66 -18.78
C ILE A 129 9.40 11.89 -20.30
N ARG A 130 10.01 10.97 -21.06
CA ARG A 130 10.02 11.05 -22.53
C ARG A 130 8.62 10.91 -23.12
N SER A 131 7.79 9.99 -22.58
CA SER A 131 6.39 9.82 -23.02
C SER A 131 5.52 11.01 -22.60
N TYR A 132 5.79 11.59 -21.43
CA TYR A 132 5.01 12.66 -20.82
C TYR A 132 5.94 13.78 -20.32
N PRO A 133 6.39 14.68 -21.20
CA PRO A 133 7.38 15.73 -20.85
C PRO A 133 6.85 16.79 -19.88
N ASP A 134 5.55 16.86 -19.67
CA ASP A 134 4.86 17.76 -18.75
C ASP A 134 4.81 17.26 -17.30
N ILE A 135 5.31 16.07 -17.01
CA ILE A 135 5.40 15.54 -15.64
C ILE A 135 6.30 16.45 -14.79
N GLN A 136 5.79 16.83 -13.63
CA GLN A 136 6.44 17.75 -12.69
C GLN A 136 6.84 17.05 -11.37
N LEU A 137 6.31 15.87 -11.09
CA LEU A 137 6.58 15.09 -9.89
C LEU A 137 6.52 13.59 -10.22
N ILE A 138 7.47 12.83 -9.69
CA ILE A 138 7.43 11.35 -9.70
C ILE A 138 7.16 10.82 -8.31
N LEU A 139 6.17 9.95 -8.17
CA LEU A 139 5.92 9.15 -6.98
C LEU A 139 6.41 7.72 -7.21
N LEU A 140 7.29 7.24 -6.34
CA LEU A 140 7.76 5.85 -6.35
C LEU A 140 6.97 5.04 -5.31
N ASP A 141 6.10 4.19 -5.78
CA ASP A 141 5.39 3.24 -4.94
C ASP A 141 6.27 2.02 -4.64
N ASP A 142 6.34 1.66 -3.35
CA ASP A 142 7.28 0.65 -2.80
C ASP A 142 8.74 0.88 -3.22
N GLY A 143 9.18 2.15 -3.13
CA GLY A 143 10.49 2.59 -3.62
C GLY A 143 11.66 2.40 -2.65
N PHE A 144 11.42 2.16 -1.34
CA PHE A 144 12.44 2.32 -0.28
C PHE A 144 13.65 1.38 -0.43
N GLN A 145 13.49 0.16 -0.98
CA GLN A 145 14.58 -0.76 -1.27
C GLN A 145 15.25 -0.52 -2.62
N HIS A 146 14.68 0.33 -3.49
CA HIS A 146 15.19 0.60 -4.84
C HIS A 146 16.24 1.72 -4.85
N ARG A 147 17.40 1.46 -4.21
CA ARG A 147 18.50 2.41 -4.03
C ARG A 147 19.18 2.85 -5.33
N GLU A 148 18.80 2.28 -6.47
CA GLU A 148 19.21 2.75 -7.81
C GLU A 148 18.66 4.14 -8.15
N VAL A 149 17.60 4.59 -7.47
CA VAL A 149 17.11 5.96 -7.51
C VAL A 149 17.40 6.60 -6.16
N GLN A 150 17.90 7.81 -6.18
CA GLN A 150 18.01 8.68 -5.01
C GLN A 150 16.83 9.66 -5.05
N PRO A 151 15.75 9.40 -4.33
CA PRO A 151 14.64 10.34 -4.28
C PRO A 151 15.03 11.59 -3.52
N GLY A 152 14.39 12.70 -3.82
CA GLY A 152 14.56 13.93 -3.07
C GLY A 152 13.84 13.90 -1.72
N LEU A 153 12.79 13.07 -1.58
CA LEU A 153 12.07 12.86 -0.32
C LEU A 153 11.74 11.37 -0.15
N ASN A 154 12.15 10.81 0.98
CA ASN A 154 11.86 9.43 1.35
C ASN A 154 10.84 9.36 2.49
N ILE A 155 9.70 8.74 2.25
CA ILE A 155 8.65 8.50 3.24
C ILE A 155 8.67 7.01 3.62
N LEU A 156 8.95 6.74 4.90
CA LEU A 156 8.97 5.40 5.48
C LEU A 156 7.71 5.14 6.28
N LEU A 157 7.01 4.06 5.97
CA LEU A 157 5.83 3.62 6.70
C LEU A 157 6.17 2.52 7.69
N THR A 158 5.60 2.61 8.89
CA THR A 158 5.63 1.56 9.90
C THR A 158 4.24 1.41 10.53
N GLU A 159 3.84 0.20 10.85
CA GLU A 159 2.50 -0.09 11.37
C GLU A 159 2.47 0.07 12.89
N TYR A 160 1.44 0.70 13.42
CA TYR A 160 1.24 0.94 14.86
C TYR A 160 1.46 -0.31 15.73
N ASN A 161 0.78 -1.41 15.37
CA ASN A 161 0.89 -2.67 16.12
C ASN A 161 2.19 -3.45 15.84
N ARG A 162 3.02 -2.99 14.88
CA ARG A 162 4.22 -3.71 14.40
C ARG A 162 5.28 -2.74 13.91
N LEU A 163 5.81 -1.96 14.81
CA LEU A 163 6.91 -1.05 14.48
C LEU A 163 8.12 -1.83 13.96
N TYR A 164 8.77 -1.30 12.90
CA TYR A 164 9.98 -1.93 12.35
C TYR A 164 11.10 -2.10 13.39
N MET A 165 11.11 -1.27 14.43
CA MET A 165 12.09 -1.34 15.52
C MET A 165 11.97 -2.63 16.33
N ASN A 166 10.81 -3.26 16.38
CA ASN A 166 10.52 -4.47 17.15
C ASN A 166 10.54 -5.75 16.30
N ASP A 167 10.85 -5.63 15.00
CA ASP A 167 10.80 -6.76 14.08
C ASP A 167 12.21 -7.26 13.70
N TRP A 168 12.31 -8.44 13.13
CA TRP A 168 13.51 -9.15 12.75
C TRP A 168 13.60 -9.29 11.23
N LEU A 169 14.83 -9.57 10.75
CA LEU A 169 15.05 -9.86 9.34
C LEU A 169 14.35 -11.15 8.91
N LEU A 170 13.95 -11.19 7.63
CA LEU A 170 13.51 -12.42 6.97
C LEU A 170 14.56 -13.52 7.09
N PRO A 171 14.15 -14.79 7.28
CA PRO A 171 12.79 -15.29 7.45
C PRO A 171 12.31 -15.37 8.91
N VAL A 172 13.10 -14.91 9.89
CA VAL A 172 12.73 -14.92 11.32
C VAL A 172 11.63 -13.92 11.64
N GLY A 173 11.69 -12.75 11.03
CA GLY A 173 10.69 -11.70 11.10
C GLY A 173 10.27 -11.25 9.70
N ARG A 174 9.87 -9.98 9.57
CA ARG A 174 9.33 -9.41 8.33
C ARG A 174 10.24 -8.37 7.68
N LEU A 175 11.37 -8.00 8.30
CA LEU A 175 12.25 -6.96 7.76
C LEU A 175 12.95 -7.43 6.47
N ARG A 176 12.82 -6.64 5.42
CA ARG A 176 13.51 -6.79 4.13
C ARG A 176 14.95 -6.27 4.17
N GLU A 177 15.26 -5.44 5.17
CA GLU A 177 16.60 -4.91 5.42
C GLU A 177 16.75 -4.52 6.91
N TRP A 178 17.96 -4.21 7.35
CA TRP A 178 18.22 -3.81 8.71
C TRP A 178 17.44 -2.55 9.12
N ARG A 179 17.08 -2.44 10.40
CA ARG A 179 16.42 -1.27 11.00
C ARG A 179 17.17 0.03 10.70
N SER A 180 18.51 -0.03 10.63
CA SER A 180 19.35 1.11 10.24
C SER A 180 19.05 1.65 8.84
N GLY A 181 18.30 0.92 8.01
CA GLY A 181 17.77 1.41 6.75
C GLY A 181 16.83 2.60 6.92
N ALA A 182 16.15 2.70 8.07
CA ALA A 182 15.26 3.81 8.41
C ALA A 182 15.96 5.18 8.38
N LYS A 183 17.26 5.23 8.64
CA LYS A 183 18.07 6.47 8.58
C LYS A 183 18.04 7.19 7.21
N ARG A 184 17.57 6.52 6.15
CA ARG A 184 17.42 7.13 4.82
C ARG A 184 16.10 7.86 4.63
N ALA A 185 15.16 7.68 5.55
CA ALA A 185 13.89 8.37 5.50
C ALA A 185 14.05 9.82 5.93
N ASP A 186 13.30 10.71 5.31
CA ASP A 186 13.13 12.09 5.74
C ASP A 186 11.88 12.21 6.62
N ILE A 187 10.87 11.40 6.30
CA ILE A 187 9.60 11.32 7.03
C ILE A 187 9.34 9.86 7.42
N ILE A 188 8.93 9.66 8.67
CA ILE A 188 8.45 8.37 9.17
C ILE A 188 6.97 8.51 9.51
N ILE A 189 6.12 7.62 8.99
CA ILE A 189 4.69 7.63 9.30
C ILE A 189 4.35 6.33 10.05
N VAL A 190 3.86 6.49 11.28
CA VAL A 190 3.22 5.39 12.01
C VAL A 190 1.79 5.28 11.51
N THR A 191 1.49 4.17 10.87
CA THR A 191 0.23 3.96 10.15
C THR A 191 -0.75 3.08 10.92
N LYS A 192 -2.04 3.11 10.54
CA LYS A 192 -3.10 2.32 11.14
C LYS A 192 -3.24 2.55 12.64
N CYS A 193 -3.00 3.76 13.09
CA CYS A 193 -3.22 4.14 14.47
C CYS A 193 -4.72 4.10 14.82
N PRO A 194 -5.07 3.84 16.09
CA PRO A 194 -6.45 3.99 16.57
C PRO A 194 -6.92 5.44 16.45
N ALA A 195 -8.24 5.62 16.42
CA ALA A 195 -8.84 6.95 16.20
C ALA A 195 -8.64 7.90 17.39
N ASP A 196 -8.50 7.34 18.57
CA ASP A 196 -8.37 7.99 19.87
C ASP A 196 -6.93 7.99 20.42
N LEU A 197 -5.93 7.89 19.51
CA LEU A 197 -4.51 7.88 19.88
C LEU A 197 -4.16 9.14 20.69
N SER A 198 -3.74 8.95 21.95
CA SER A 198 -3.41 10.05 22.85
C SER A 198 -2.04 10.69 22.53
N LYS A 199 -1.82 11.92 23.02
CA LYS A 199 -0.51 12.60 22.86
C LYS A 199 0.62 11.87 23.58
N GLU A 200 0.34 11.31 24.73
CA GLU A 200 1.30 10.50 25.50
C GLU A 200 1.73 9.26 24.71
N GLU A 201 0.77 8.61 24.08
CA GLU A 201 1.04 7.44 23.24
C GLU A 201 1.82 7.83 21.98
N MET A 202 1.51 8.96 21.34
CA MET A 202 2.30 9.49 20.23
C MET A 202 3.76 9.71 20.61
N THR A 203 3.99 10.37 21.76
CA THR A 203 5.34 10.62 22.29
C THR A 203 6.08 9.32 22.60
N ARG A 204 5.39 8.32 23.15
CA ARG A 204 5.96 6.99 23.38
C ARG A 204 6.39 6.32 22.07
N LEU A 205 5.50 6.32 21.07
CA LEU A 205 5.77 5.72 19.77
C LEU A 205 6.91 6.43 19.05
N GLU A 206 6.97 7.76 19.12
CA GLU A 206 8.06 8.55 18.55
C GLU A 206 9.40 8.17 19.19
N SER A 207 9.44 8.07 20.53
CA SER A 207 10.63 7.60 21.26
C SER A 207 11.02 6.17 20.86
N GLU A 208 10.04 5.29 20.62
CA GLU A 208 10.27 3.90 20.22
C GLU A 208 10.77 3.77 18.79
N VAL A 209 10.25 4.61 17.88
CA VAL A 209 10.74 4.70 16.49
C VAL A 209 12.17 5.25 16.44
N ALA A 210 12.56 6.06 17.44
CA ALA A 210 13.87 6.68 17.59
C ALA A 210 14.36 7.39 16.31
N PRO A 211 13.67 8.46 15.88
CA PRO A 211 14.04 9.17 14.66
C PRO A 211 15.41 9.87 14.81
N GLU A 212 16.12 10.03 13.70
CA GLU A 212 17.30 10.89 13.63
C GLU A 212 16.87 12.37 13.61
N ASP A 213 17.77 13.29 13.93
CA ASP A 213 17.47 14.74 14.06
C ASP A 213 16.83 15.37 12.81
N HIS A 214 17.09 14.81 11.62
CA HIS A 214 16.56 15.33 10.36
C HIS A 214 15.19 14.73 10.01
N GLN A 215 14.70 13.73 10.74
CA GLN A 215 13.50 12.99 10.43
C GLN A 215 12.28 13.59 11.16
N GLN A 216 11.17 13.67 10.45
CA GLN A 216 9.89 14.04 11.05
C GLN A 216 9.00 12.81 11.20
N VAL A 217 8.30 12.70 12.32
CA VAL A 217 7.39 11.58 12.60
C VAL A 217 5.94 12.06 12.51
N PHE A 218 5.13 11.30 11.80
CA PHE A 218 3.69 11.53 11.66
C PHE A 218 2.90 10.29 12.04
N PHE A 219 1.64 10.48 12.40
CA PHE A 219 0.71 9.42 12.75
C PHE A 219 -0.50 9.47 11.82
N SER A 220 -0.91 8.30 11.35
CA SER A 220 -2.05 8.20 10.43
C SER A 220 -2.96 7.03 10.76
N ARG A 221 -4.24 7.18 10.43
CA ARG A 221 -5.24 6.13 10.57
C ARG A 221 -5.99 5.90 9.28
N TYR A 222 -6.60 4.73 9.16
CA TYR A 222 -7.55 4.47 8.09
C TYR A 222 -8.92 5.06 8.37
N VAL A 223 -9.53 5.55 7.30
CA VAL A 223 -10.92 5.98 7.29
C VAL A 223 -11.59 5.28 6.12
N TYR A 224 -12.58 4.46 6.43
CA TYR A 224 -13.36 3.78 5.40
C TYR A 224 -14.52 4.66 4.97
N GLY A 225 -14.77 4.68 3.66
CA GLY A 225 -15.88 5.42 3.07
C GLY A 225 -17.10 4.52 2.85
N ASN A 226 -18.13 5.08 2.23
CA ASN A 226 -19.32 4.32 1.85
C ASN A 226 -19.00 3.34 0.72
N PRO A 227 -19.32 2.05 0.87
CA PRO A 227 -19.13 1.07 -0.19
C PRO A 227 -19.85 1.47 -1.48
N TYR A 228 -19.22 1.18 -2.61
CA TYR A 228 -19.78 1.43 -3.94
C TYR A 228 -19.82 0.15 -4.76
N LYS A 229 -20.83 0.03 -5.61
CA LYS A 229 -21.05 -1.17 -6.41
C LYS A 229 -19.96 -1.33 -7.47
N MET A 230 -19.43 -2.53 -7.62
CA MET A 230 -18.23 -2.80 -8.43
C MET A 230 -18.37 -2.36 -9.90
N TYR A 231 -19.51 -2.59 -10.52
CA TYR A 231 -19.73 -2.23 -11.94
C TYR A 231 -20.69 -1.06 -12.17
N GLN A 232 -21.20 -0.50 -11.08
CA GLN A 232 -22.12 0.66 -11.07
C GLN A 232 -21.66 1.63 -10.00
N GLY A 233 -20.44 2.18 -10.15
CA GLY A 233 -19.74 2.96 -9.12
C GLY A 233 -20.46 4.21 -8.59
N SER A 234 -21.54 4.67 -9.24
CA SER A 234 -22.43 5.72 -8.74
C SER A 234 -23.35 5.23 -7.61
N GLU A 235 -23.66 3.92 -7.58
CA GLU A 235 -24.48 3.31 -6.53
C GLU A 235 -23.62 3.10 -5.28
N ARG A 236 -23.96 3.83 -4.21
CA ARG A 236 -23.31 3.74 -2.91
C ARG A 236 -24.31 3.30 -1.86
N ILE A 237 -23.82 2.53 -0.89
CA ILE A 237 -24.61 2.10 0.26
C ILE A 237 -23.92 2.57 1.55
N GLN A 238 -24.71 2.64 2.61
CA GLN A 238 -24.18 2.82 3.96
C GLN A 238 -24.26 1.48 4.69
N LEU A 239 -23.16 1.06 5.31
CA LEU A 239 -23.17 -0.12 6.19
C LEU A 239 -24.09 0.16 7.38
N SER A 240 -24.90 -0.81 7.74
CA SER A 240 -25.82 -0.73 8.86
C SER A 240 -26.02 -2.10 9.51
N ASP A 241 -26.52 -2.12 10.71
CA ASP A 241 -26.85 -3.32 11.50
C ASP A 241 -27.91 -4.26 10.85
N LYS A 242 -28.54 -3.78 9.76
CA LYS A 242 -29.47 -4.59 8.95
C LYS A 242 -28.80 -5.33 7.80
N LEU A 243 -27.51 -5.05 7.52
CA LEU A 243 -26.79 -5.68 6.42
C LEU A 243 -26.04 -6.92 6.88
N ASP A 244 -26.23 -8.01 6.16
CA ASP A 244 -25.42 -9.22 6.26
C ASP A 244 -24.30 -9.17 5.22
N VAL A 245 -23.06 -9.26 5.67
CA VAL A 245 -21.88 -9.05 4.83
C VAL A 245 -21.08 -10.32 4.64
N LEU A 246 -20.88 -10.76 3.39
CA LEU A 246 -19.81 -11.68 3.02
C LEU A 246 -18.57 -10.84 2.68
N LEU A 247 -17.63 -10.76 3.61
CA LEU A 247 -16.37 -10.05 3.38
C LEU A 247 -15.39 -10.98 2.66
N VAL A 248 -15.01 -10.60 1.44
CA VAL A 248 -14.01 -11.31 0.62
C VAL A 248 -12.74 -10.48 0.59
N ALA A 249 -11.67 -11.02 1.17
CA ALA A 249 -10.40 -10.30 1.29
C ALA A 249 -9.19 -11.19 1.02
N SER A 250 -8.21 -10.65 0.30
CA SER A 250 -6.89 -11.25 0.08
C SER A 250 -5.78 -10.19 0.19
N ILE A 251 -5.75 -9.53 1.33
CA ILE A 251 -4.79 -8.49 1.71
C ILE A 251 -3.98 -8.92 2.94
N ALA A 252 -2.79 -8.35 3.09
CA ALA A 252 -1.98 -8.59 4.29
C ALA A 252 -2.61 -7.92 5.52
N GLY A 253 -3.22 -8.72 6.38
CA GLY A 253 -3.88 -8.28 7.62
C GLY A 253 -5.28 -7.75 7.38
N THR A 254 -6.26 -8.56 7.78
CA THR A 254 -7.69 -8.28 7.63
C THR A 254 -8.31 -7.77 8.93
N GLU A 255 -7.54 -7.75 10.03
CA GLU A 255 -8.03 -7.46 11.38
C GLU A 255 -8.72 -6.09 11.47
N TYR A 256 -8.07 -5.02 10.98
CA TYR A 256 -8.66 -3.66 11.00
C TYR A 256 -9.92 -3.56 10.12
N LEU A 257 -9.92 -4.30 9.01
CA LEU A 257 -11.04 -4.33 8.09
C LEU A 257 -12.23 -5.06 8.72
N MET A 258 -11.98 -6.21 9.34
CA MET A 258 -13.00 -6.99 10.06
C MET A 258 -13.62 -6.18 11.18
N GLU A 259 -12.79 -5.63 12.08
CA GLU A 259 -13.25 -4.81 13.21
C GLU A 259 -14.16 -3.67 12.74
N TYR A 260 -13.78 -2.98 11.66
CA TYR A 260 -14.60 -1.91 11.10
C TYR A 260 -15.92 -2.44 10.56
N VAL A 261 -15.93 -3.50 9.75
CA VAL A 261 -17.15 -4.02 9.13
C VAL A 261 -18.08 -4.60 10.21
N GLU A 262 -17.57 -5.33 11.19
CA GLU A 262 -18.34 -5.85 12.32
C GLU A 262 -18.98 -4.73 13.15
N SER A 263 -18.27 -3.60 13.33
CA SER A 263 -18.83 -2.45 14.06
C SER A 263 -19.94 -1.71 13.33
N LYS A 264 -20.20 -2.01 12.04
CA LYS A 264 -21.12 -1.28 11.17
C LYS A 264 -22.17 -2.16 10.49
N SER A 265 -22.11 -3.49 10.64
CA SER A 265 -22.99 -4.43 9.95
C SER A 265 -23.67 -5.35 10.96
N GLY A 266 -24.78 -5.98 10.56
CA GLY A 266 -25.55 -6.92 11.40
C GLY A 266 -24.82 -8.23 11.60
N SER A 267 -24.39 -8.86 10.51
CA SER A 267 -23.54 -10.04 10.56
C SER A 267 -22.44 -9.98 9.52
N VAL A 268 -21.27 -10.57 9.85
CA VAL A 268 -20.13 -10.63 8.93
C VAL A 268 -19.62 -12.06 8.85
N ARG A 269 -19.48 -12.56 7.62
CA ARG A 269 -18.74 -13.79 7.33
C ARG A 269 -17.50 -13.43 6.54
N LEU A 270 -16.33 -13.85 7.03
CA LEU A 270 -15.05 -13.64 6.34
C LEU A 270 -14.73 -14.82 5.43
N LEU A 271 -14.45 -14.54 4.18
CA LEU A 271 -13.81 -15.44 3.23
C LEU A 271 -12.42 -14.88 2.92
N GLU A 272 -11.43 -15.37 3.67
CA GLU A 272 -10.06 -14.90 3.61
C GLU A 272 -9.22 -15.76 2.67
N TYR A 273 -8.47 -15.11 1.81
CA TYR A 273 -7.48 -15.71 0.93
C TYR A 273 -6.07 -15.20 1.27
N ASN A 274 -5.05 -15.90 0.78
CA ASN A 274 -3.67 -15.45 0.93
C ASN A 274 -3.47 -14.06 0.28
N ASP A 275 -2.55 -13.26 0.83
CA ASP A 275 -2.22 -11.94 0.27
C ASP A 275 -1.88 -12.03 -1.22
N HIS A 276 -2.46 -11.14 -2.02
CA HIS A 276 -2.37 -11.12 -3.49
C HIS A 276 -2.87 -12.41 -4.16
N HIS A 277 -3.89 -13.07 -3.62
CA HIS A 277 -4.47 -14.28 -4.24
C HIS A 277 -4.97 -13.99 -5.67
N PRO A 278 -4.51 -14.74 -6.68
CA PRO A 278 -5.05 -14.64 -8.03
C PRO A 278 -6.36 -15.44 -8.10
N PHE A 279 -7.49 -14.76 -7.92
CA PHE A 279 -8.79 -15.44 -7.97
C PHE A 279 -8.94 -16.26 -9.26
N SER A 280 -9.45 -17.47 -9.12
CA SER A 280 -9.80 -18.37 -10.22
C SER A 280 -11.33 -18.47 -10.40
N ASN A 281 -11.79 -19.05 -11.50
CA ASN A 281 -13.21 -19.34 -11.69
C ASN A 281 -13.77 -20.27 -10.57
N PHE A 282 -12.93 -21.14 -10.02
CA PHE A 282 -13.31 -21.99 -8.88
C PHE A 282 -13.55 -21.14 -7.62
N ASP A 283 -12.70 -20.16 -7.37
CA ASP A 283 -12.85 -19.22 -6.24
C ASP A 283 -14.12 -18.38 -6.40
N ILE A 284 -14.40 -17.88 -7.62
CA ILE A 284 -15.66 -17.15 -7.90
C ILE A 284 -16.88 -18.02 -7.63
N GLY A 285 -16.86 -19.29 -8.06
CA GLY A 285 -17.92 -20.25 -7.73
C GLY A 285 -18.03 -20.56 -6.23
N GLY A 286 -16.90 -20.51 -5.52
CA GLY A 286 -16.85 -20.60 -4.06
C GLY A 286 -17.54 -19.40 -3.39
N ILE A 287 -17.19 -18.19 -3.80
CA ILE A 287 -17.79 -16.92 -3.31
C ILE A 287 -19.30 -16.95 -3.54
N GLU A 288 -19.74 -17.31 -4.75
CA GLU A 288 -21.17 -17.44 -5.07
C GLU A 288 -21.89 -18.43 -4.13
N ARG A 289 -21.30 -19.62 -3.91
CA ARG A 289 -21.87 -20.65 -3.05
C ARG A 289 -22.01 -20.16 -1.62
N TYR A 290 -20.97 -19.52 -1.05
CA TYR A 290 -21.03 -18.97 0.29
C TYR A 290 -22.07 -17.85 0.41
N PHE A 291 -22.17 -16.99 -0.62
CA PHE A 291 -23.17 -15.93 -0.65
C PHE A 291 -24.60 -16.47 -0.70
N ARG A 292 -24.87 -17.49 -1.52
CA ARG A 292 -26.19 -18.14 -1.60
C ARG A 292 -26.60 -18.89 -0.33
N GLN A 293 -25.66 -19.18 0.57
CA GLN A 293 -25.95 -19.78 1.88
C GLN A 293 -26.24 -18.72 2.96
N MET A 294 -26.14 -17.45 2.64
CA MET A 294 -26.57 -16.36 3.53
C MET A 294 -28.10 -16.26 3.53
N PRO A 295 -28.70 -15.67 4.58
CA PRO A 295 -30.14 -15.44 4.58
C PRO A 295 -30.58 -14.74 3.29
N GLU A 296 -31.67 -15.25 2.67
CA GLU A 296 -32.30 -14.57 1.53
C GLU A 296 -32.95 -13.28 2.03
N SER A 297 -32.19 -12.23 2.13
CA SER A 297 -32.70 -10.90 2.42
C SER A 297 -32.15 -9.93 1.36
N GLU A 298 -32.96 -8.93 1.00
CA GLU A 298 -32.52 -7.80 0.17
C GLU A 298 -31.34 -7.04 0.79
N SER A 299 -30.93 -7.45 2.00
CA SER A 299 -29.87 -6.86 2.82
C SER A 299 -28.55 -7.65 2.82
N SER A 300 -28.40 -8.72 2.04
CA SER A 300 -27.11 -9.45 1.96
C SER A 300 -26.23 -8.90 0.83
N ILE A 301 -24.96 -8.62 1.14
CA ILE A 301 -23.98 -8.12 0.17
C ILE A 301 -22.65 -8.88 0.23
N ILE A 302 -21.91 -8.83 -0.87
CA ILE A 302 -20.50 -9.19 -0.90
C ILE A 302 -19.70 -7.91 -0.81
N LEU A 303 -18.83 -7.80 0.19
CA LEU A 303 -17.94 -6.65 0.39
C LEU A 303 -16.50 -7.06 0.10
N THR A 304 -15.77 -6.25 -0.64
CA THR A 304 -14.36 -6.51 -0.94
C THR A 304 -13.54 -5.21 -0.87
N THR A 305 -12.21 -5.33 -0.90
CA THR A 305 -11.31 -4.17 -0.92
C THR A 305 -11.13 -3.63 -2.34
N GLU A 306 -10.66 -2.38 -2.46
CA GLU A 306 -10.30 -1.79 -3.75
C GLU A 306 -9.21 -2.60 -4.47
N LYS A 307 -8.24 -3.13 -3.71
CA LYS A 307 -7.15 -3.94 -4.24
C LYS A 307 -7.64 -5.30 -4.74
N ASP A 308 -8.51 -5.97 -3.98
CA ASP A 308 -9.11 -7.24 -4.38
C ASP A 308 -10.01 -7.09 -5.60
N ALA A 309 -10.76 -5.99 -5.68
CA ALA A 309 -11.61 -5.70 -6.82
C ALA A 309 -10.83 -5.64 -8.15
N MET A 310 -9.56 -5.16 -8.14
CA MET A 310 -8.72 -5.18 -9.34
C MET A 310 -8.44 -6.60 -9.83
N ARG A 311 -8.30 -7.56 -8.91
CA ARG A 311 -8.06 -8.97 -9.23
C ARG A 311 -9.34 -9.73 -9.58
N LEU A 312 -10.44 -9.45 -8.87
CA LEU A 312 -11.77 -10.00 -9.18
C LEU A 312 -12.22 -9.59 -10.59
N ASP A 313 -11.87 -8.37 -11.03
CA ASP A 313 -12.21 -7.87 -12.37
C ASP A 313 -11.59 -8.65 -13.53
N ASN A 314 -10.57 -9.49 -13.28
CA ASN A 314 -10.08 -10.44 -14.27
C ASN A 314 -11.16 -11.47 -14.68
N HIS A 315 -12.19 -11.65 -13.86
CA HIS A 315 -13.33 -12.56 -14.08
C HIS A 315 -14.64 -11.79 -14.36
N ARG A 316 -14.54 -10.59 -14.92
CA ARG A 316 -15.65 -9.67 -15.13
C ARG A 316 -16.89 -10.28 -15.79
N GLU A 317 -16.69 -11.04 -16.86
CA GLU A 317 -17.80 -11.67 -17.61
C GLU A 317 -18.56 -12.67 -16.72
N LEU A 318 -17.85 -13.49 -15.95
CA LEU A 318 -18.44 -14.44 -15.02
C LEU A 318 -19.17 -13.71 -13.89
N LEU A 319 -18.57 -12.69 -13.29
CA LEU A 319 -19.17 -11.92 -12.21
C LEU A 319 -20.45 -11.20 -12.65
N LEU A 320 -20.46 -10.62 -13.86
CA LEU A 320 -21.65 -10.00 -14.45
C LEU A 320 -22.76 -11.05 -14.72
N LYS A 321 -22.39 -12.23 -15.23
CA LYS A 321 -23.35 -13.33 -15.46
C LYS A 321 -23.99 -13.82 -14.17
N LEU A 322 -23.23 -13.90 -13.08
CA LEU A 322 -23.71 -14.34 -11.77
C LEU A 322 -24.55 -13.26 -11.06
N ASN A 323 -24.47 -12.01 -11.52
CA ASN A 323 -25.22 -10.86 -10.99
C ASN A 323 -25.14 -10.73 -9.46
N MET A 324 -23.96 -10.96 -8.88
CA MET A 324 -23.74 -10.86 -7.43
C MET A 324 -23.65 -9.39 -6.99
N PRO A 325 -24.21 -9.03 -5.82
CA PRO A 325 -24.16 -7.67 -5.29
C PRO A 325 -22.79 -7.39 -4.64
N ILE A 326 -21.75 -7.21 -5.48
CA ILE A 326 -20.39 -6.95 -5.03
C ILE A 326 -20.20 -5.46 -4.84
N TYR A 327 -19.81 -5.08 -3.62
CA TYR A 327 -19.49 -3.72 -3.23
C TYR A 327 -18.01 -3.62 -2.83
N ILE A 328 -17.41 -2.50 -3.18
CA ILE A 328 -16.01 -2.18 -2.89
C ILE A 328 -15.98 -1.19 -1.73
N LEU A 329 -15.23 -1.51 -0.68
CA LEU A 329 -15.04 -0.63 0.46
C LEU A 329 -13.81 0.26 0.21
N PRO A 330 -14.02 1.58 -0.01
CA PRO A 330 -12.89 2.48 -0.20
C PRO A 330 -12.22 2.79 1.13
N VAL A 331 -10.89 2.86 1.09
CA VAL A 331 -10.07 3.26 2.22
C VAL A 331 -9.32 4.55 1.91
N ALA A 332 -9.22 5.44 2.88
CA ALA A 332 -8.42 6.65 2.83
C ALA A 332 -7.56 6.77 4.08
N VAL A 333 -6.55 7.61 4.00
CA VAL A 333 -5.70 7.98 5.12
C VAL A 333 -6.15 9.31 5.69
N ARG A 334 -6.11 9.44 7.02
CA ARG A 334 -6.21 10.70 7.74
C ARG A 334 -5.06 10.79 8.73
N PHE A 335 -4.34 11.90 8.71
CA PHE A 335 -3.32 12.19 9.71
C PHE A 335 -3.96 12.56 11.04
N ILE A 336 -3.27 12.25 12.15
CA ILE A 336 -3.67 12.48 13.54
C ILE A 336 -2.72 13.50 14.12
N GLY A 337 -3.21 14.35 15.01
CA GLY A 337 -2.43 15.39 15.70
C GLY A 337 -3.15 16.72 15.68
N ASP A 338 -2.49 17.73 16.24
CA ASP A 338 -3.07 19.07 16.41
C ASP A 338 -3.28 19.81 15.07
N GLU A 339 -2.53 19.42 14.03
CA GLU A 339 -2.63 20.02 12.70
C GLU A 339 -2.57 18.95 11.61
N PRO A 340 -3.70 18.34 11.23
CA PRO A 340 -3.73 17.42 10.08
C PRO A 340 -3.16 18.03 8.80
N ALA A 341 -3.23 19.37 8.65
CA ALA A 341 -2.66 20.12 7.55
C ALA A 341 -1.12 20.27 7.63
N TYR A 342 -0.49 19.92 8.77
CA TYR A 342 0.97 20.09 8.91
C TYR A 342 1.75 19.17 7.97
N PHE A 343 1.32 17.92 7.82
CA PHE A 343 1.93 17.02 6.83
C PHE A 343 1.84 17.59 5.41
N ASP A 344 0.66 18.15 5.05
CA ASP A 344 0.45 18.76 3.74
C ASP A 344 1.38 19.94 3.52
N THR A 345 1.57 20.77 4.57
CA THR A 345 2.49 21.91 4.54
C THR A 345 3.93 21.44 4.32
N VAL A 346 4.38 20.43 5.06
CA VAL A 346 5.74 19.87 4.91
C VAL A 346 6.00 19.38 3.47
N ILE A 347 5.03 18.67 2.88
CA ILE A 347 5.17 18.20 1.49
C ILE A 347 5.20 19.38 0.50
N LYS A 348 4.31 20.35 0.67
CA LYS A 348 4.25 21.53 -0.21
C LYS A 348 5.51 22.41 -0.09
N ASP A 349 5.97 22.66 1.12
CA ASP A 349 7.19 23.44 1.37
C ASP A 349 8.43 22.74 0.81
N TRP A 350 8.51 21.42 0.94
CA TRP A 350 9.58 20.65 0.32
C TRP A 350 9.57 20.79 -1.22
N LEU A 351 8.40 20.69 -1.86
CA LEU A 351 8.26 20.87 -3.31
C LEU A 351 8.62 22.28 -3.77
N LEU A 352 8.19 23.32 -3.03
CA LEU A 352 8.51 24.72 -3.34
C LEU A 352 10.00 25.03 -3.21
N ASN A 353 10.70 24.36 -2.29
CA ASN A 353 12.13 24.53 -2.04
C ASN A 353 13.00 23.53 -2.80
N PHE A 354 12.42 22.65 -3.61
CA PHE A 354 13.18 21.69 -4.41
C PHE A 354 14.05 22.43 -5.43
N LYS A 355 15.36 22.33 -5.24
CA LYS A 355 16.35 22.93 -6.16
C LYS A 355 16.76 21.86 -7.18
N GLN A 356 16.71 22.24 -8.46
CA GLN A 356 17.17 21.41 -9.57
C GLN A 356 18.69 21.23 -9.53
#